data_9860612f11a2dddc62fa6e2113fd31d5
#
_entry.id   9860612f11a2dddc62fa6e2113fd31d5
#
_cell.length_a   1.000
_cell.length_b   1.000
_cell.length_c   1.000
_cell.angle_alpha   90.00
_cell.angle_beta   90.00
_cell.angle_gamma   90.00
#
_symmetry.space_group_name_H-M   'P 1'
#
loop_
_entity.id
_entity.type
_entity.pdbx_description
1 polymer ?
#
loop_
_entity_poly.entity_id
_entity_poly.type
_entity_poly.pdbx_seq_one_letter_code
_entity_poly.pdbx_strand_id
1 'polypeptide(L)'
;MRIFSQNIINYGIPVPENSILRINLAWVNSIKELELILQKNNNSDIFLDLPVGRTKPPNNKYSFEDIVLILQKNENIKYFAISNVNSADNIKELIKKIPKQVSLVPKIESPEGVKNIEEITKLLGDKKIIMLDHDDLYSNLIKKNEKPEKFKEYISNLSNFCQKNNIIMLRTIGVIFSDDETRVTQYSK
;
A
#
# COMPACT_ATOMS: atom_id res chain seq x y z
N MET A 1 -12.20 -2.27 7.54
CA MET A 1 -10.83 -2.79 7.71
C MET A 1 -10.03 -1.76 8.52
N ARG A 2 -9.38 -2.14 9.63
CA ARG A 2 -8.56 -1.25 10.46
C ARG A 2 -7.12 -1.69 10.32
N ILE A 3 -6.24 -0.81 9.80
CA ILE A 3 -4.84 -1.10 9.56
C ILE A 3 -4.00 -0.16 10.42
N PHE A 4 -3.10 -0.73 11.22
CA PHE A 4 -2.19 -0.01 12.09
C PHE A 4 -0.75 -0.18 11.60
N SER A 5 0.01 0.92 11.61
CA SER A 5 1.43 0.88 11.24
C SER A 5 2.26 0.18 12.33
N GLN A 6 3.33 -0.50 11.92
CA GLN A 6 4.33 -1.09 12.82
C GLN A 6 4.91 -0.11 13.84
N ASN A 7 4.89 1.19 13.57
CA ASN A 7 5.37 2.21 14.50
C ASN A 7 4.61 2.21 15.84
N ILE A 8 3.37 1.74 15.86
CA ILE A 8 2.58 1.59 17.10
C ILE A 8 3.30 0.69 18.11
N ILE A 9 3.96 -0.37 17.64
CA ILE A 9 4.70 -1.32 18.50
C ILE A 9 5.83 -0.60 19.24
N ASN A 10 6.48 0.38 18.60
CA ASN A 10 7.59 1.13 19.18
C ASN A 10 7.15 2.04 20.35
N TYR A 11 5.87 2.37 20.41
CA TYR A 11 5.30 3.18 21.50
C TYR A 11 4.65 2.36 22.61
N GLY A 12 4.75 1.02 22.56
CA GLY A 12 4.12 0.14 23.54
C GLY A 12 2.59 0.18 23.55
N ILE A 13 1.98 0.72 22.49
CA ILE A 13 0.52 0.78 22.34
C ILE A 13 0.04 -0.59 21.87
N PRO A 14 -0.87 -1.26 22.61
CA PRO A 14 -1.41 -2.54 22.19
C PRO A 14 -2.20 -2.39 20.88
N VAL A 15 -1.95 -3.31 19.97
CA VAL A 15 -2.70 -3.37 18.70
C VAL A 15 -4.13 -3.83 19.03
N PRO A 16 -5.18 -3.06 18.65
CA PRO A 16 -6.55 -3.44 18.95
C PRO A 16 -6.91 -4.79 18.33
N GLU A 17 -7.75 -5.55 19.02
CA GLU A 17 -8.28 -6.81 18.48
C GLU A 17 -8.96 -6.61 17.12
N ASN A 18 -8.87 -7.62 16.25
CA ASN A 18 -9.40 -7.61 14.89
C ASN A 18 -8.83 -6.48 13.99
N SER A 19 -7.64 -6.01 14.30
CA SER A 19 -6.90 -5.08 13.45
C SER A 19 -5.83 -5.80 12.64
N ILE A 20 -5.41 -5.13 11.57
CA ILE A 20 -4.34 -5.61 10.68
C ILE A 20 -3.09 -4.80 10.98
N LEU A 21 -1.98 -5.48 11.20
CA LEU A 21 -0.69 -4.83 11.39
C LEU A 21 -0.01 -4.60 10.04
N ARG A 22 0.23 -3.34 9.68
CA ARG A 22 1.01 -2.99 8.49
C ARG A 22 2.49 -2.95 8.82
N ILE A 23 3.26 -3.75 8.11
CA ILE A 23 4.72 -3.75 8.11
C ILE A 23 5.21 -3.15 6.80
N ASN A 24 5.84 -1.98 6.86
CA ASN A 24 6.47 -1.35 5.71
C ASN A 24 7.93 -1.80 5.62
N LEU A 25 8.27 -2.54 4.58
CA LEU A 25 9.59 -3.14 4.38
C LEU A 25 10.73 -2.12 4.25
N ALA A 26 10.45 -0.86 3.90
CA ALA A 26 11.48 0.17 3.94
C ALA A 26 12.08 0.37 5.35
N TRP A 27 11.31 0.09 6.40
CA TRP A 27 11.71 0.25 7.80
C TRP A 27 12.16 -1.05 8.47
N VAL A 28 12.37 -2.10 7.68
CA VAL A 28 12.87 -3.40 8.14
C VAL A 28 14.26 -3.61 7.52
N ASN A 29 15.27 -3.88 8.34
CA ASN A 29 16.65 -3.87 7.89
C ASN A 29 17.14 -5.19 7.31
N SER A 30 16.47 -6.31 7.63
CA SER A 30 16.86 -7.64 7.15
C SER A 30 15.68 -8.61 7.15
N ILE A 31 15.78 -9.70 6.39
CA ILE A 31 14.83 -10.81 6.43
C ILE A 31 14.72 -11.38 7.85
N LYS A 32 15.83 -11.52 8.57
CA LYS A 32 15.82 -12.00 9.95
C LYS A 32 15.01 -11.10 10.88
N GLU A 33 15.11 -9.78 10.72
CA GLU A 33 14.29 -8.82 11.48
C GLU A 33 12.82 -8.96 11.11
N LEU A 34 12.50 -9.10 9.82
CA LEU A 34 11.14 -9.33 9.36
C LEU A 34 10.55 -10.60 9.98
N GLU A 35 11.27 -11.72 9.96
CA GLU A 35 10.83 -12.98 10.57
C GLU A 35 10.56 -12.83 12.07
N LEU A 36 11.41 -12.11 12.80
CA LEU A 36 11.18 -11.82 14.22
C LEU A 36 9.92 -10.98 14.46
N ILE A 37 9.65 -9.97 13.60
CA ILE A 37 8.43 -9.17 13.69
C ILE A 37 7.20 -10.04 13.43
N LEU A 38 7.24 -10.87 12.39
CA LEU A 38 6.15 -11.79 12.04
C LEU A 38 5.88 -12.80 13.16
N GLN A 39 6.93 -13.38 13.73
CA GLN A 39 6.81 -14.32 14.84
C GLN A 39 6.17 -13.68 16.09
N LYS A 40 6.57 -12.47 16.44
CA LYS A 40 6.00 -11.73 17.58
C LYS A 40 4.52 -11.37 17.38
N ASN A 41 4.07 -11.29 16.13
CA ASN A 41 2.70 -10.91 15.77
C ASN A 41 1.95 -12.04 15.04
N ASN A 42 2.25 -13.29 15.37
CA ASN A 42 1.67 -14.47 14.72
C ASN A 42 0.14 -14.57 14.84
N ASN A 43 -0.44 -13.95 15.87
CA ASN A 43 -1.89 -13.91 16.11
C ASN A 43 -2.60 -12.74 15.41
N SER A 44 -1.87 -11.90 14.69
CA SER A 44 -2.42 -10.74 13.98
C SER A 44 -2.41 -10.97 12.47
N ASP A 45 -3.45 -10.51 11.78
CA ASP A 45 -3.40 -10.40 10.33
C ASP A 45 -2.36 -9.35 9.94
N ILE A 46 -1.53 -9.68 8.96
CA ILE A 46 -0.44 -8.83 8.50
C ILE A 46 -0.76 -8.23 7.12
N PHE A 47 -0.49 -6.94 7.00
CA PHE A 47 -0.42 -6.20 5.74
C PHE A 47 1.05 -5.88 5.46
N LEU A 48 1.68 -6.63 4.56
CA LEU A 48 3.07 -6.44 4.19
C LEU A 48 3.17 -5.46 3.02
N ASP A 49 3.95 -4.39 3.16
CA ASP A 49 4.06 -3.31 2.16
C ASP A 49 5.47 -3.26 1.58
N LEU A 50 5.60 -3.60 0.28
CA LEU A 50 6.85 -3.57 -0.48
C LEU A 50 6.96 -2.26 -1.26
N PRO A 51 7.82 -1.33 -0.82
CA PRO A 51 7.97 -0.01 -1.44
C PRO A 51 8.88 -0.06 -2.68
N VAL A 52 8.38 -0.63 -3.77
CA VAL A 52 9.09 -0.66 -5.06
C VAL A 52 9.28 0.75 -5.61
N GLY A 53 10.47 1.05 -6.13
CA GLY A 53 10.78 2.34 -6.74
C GLY A 53 10.88 3.52 -5.75
N ARG A 54 11.00 3.24 -4.45
CA ARG A 54 11.15 4.28 -3.42
C ARG A 54 12.46 5.04 -3.60
N THR A 55 12.37 6.36 -3.68
CA THR A 55 13.51 7.28 -3.85
C THR A 55 13.88 8.04 -2.58
N LYS A 56 13.02 8.00 -1.54
CA LYS A 56 13.24 8.67 -0.25
C LYS A 56 13.79 7.69 0.78
N PRO A 57 14.74 8.08 1.65
CA PRO A 57 15.20 7.24 2.77
C PRO A 57 14.04 6.90 3.74
N PRO A 58 14.10 5.73 4.41
CA PRO A 58 14.99 4.62 4.12
C PRO A 58 14.63 3.93 2.81
N ASN A 59 15.64 3.46 2.08
CA ASN A 59 15.44 2.80 0.78
C ASN A 59 14.95 1.36 0.97
N ASN A 60 14.17 0.88 0.00
CA ASN A 60 13.82 -0.53 -0.05
C ASN A 60 15.07 -1.39 -0.31
N LYS A 61 15.19 -2.50 0.43
CA LYS A 61 16.32 -3.45 0.35
C LYS A 61 15.90 -4.81 -0.22
N TYR A 62 14.61 -5.01 -0.50
CA TYR A 62 14.04 -6.31 -0.85
C TYR A 62 13.57 -6.32 -2.30
N SER A 63 13.88 -7.42 -2.99
CA SER A 63 13.23 -7.77 -4.24
C SER A 63 11.88 -8.46 -3.97
N PHE A 64 11.08 -8.62 -5.02
CA PHE A 64 9.86 -9.42 -4.93
C PHE A 64 10.18 -10.88 -4.61
N GLU A 65 11.25 -11.42 -5.20
CA GLU A 65 11.71 -12.79 -5.01
C GLU A 65 12.07 -13.09 -3.56
N ASP A 66 12.71 -12.15 -2.87
CA ASP A 66 13.01 -12.27 -1.43
C ASP A 66 11.73 -12.45 -0.60
N ILE A 67 10.67 -11.78 -1.00
CA ILE A 67 9.42 -11.72 -0.25
C ILE A 67 8.48 -12.87 -0.56
N VAL A 68 8.51 -13.44 -1.77
CA VAL A 68 7.65 -14.58 -2.14
C VAL A 68 7.78 -15.74 -1.15
N LEU A 69 9.00 -16.09 -0.75
CA LEU A 69 9.23 -17.16 0.23
C LEU A 69 8.65 -16.84 1.60
N ILE A 70 8.69 -15.58 2.01
CA ILE A 70 8.09 -15.11 3.26
C ILE A 70 6.57 -15.20 3.20
N LEU A 71 5.96 -14.80 2.07
CA LEU A 71 4.50 -14.92 1.85
C LEU A 71 4.04 -16.38 1.92
N GLN A 72 4.84 -17.32 1.38
CA GLN A 72 4.52 -18.75 1.37
C GLN A 72 4.60 -19.38 2.75
N LYS A 73 5.52 -18.93 3.61
CA LYS A 73 5.78 -19.49 4.94
C LYS A 73 4.89 -18.94 6.03
N ASN A 74 4.27 -17.76 5.83
CA ASN A 74 3.56 -17.06 6.90
C ASN A 74 2.07 -16.87 6.54
N GLU A 75 1.23 -17.77 7.04
CA GLU A 75 -0.21 -17.76 6.74
C GLU A 75 -0.96 -16.55 7.30
N ASN A 76 -0.40 -15.87 8.30
CA ASN A 76 -0.98 -14.64 8.85
C ASN A 76 -0.76 -13.41 7.98
N ILE A 77 0.07 -13.48 6.93
CA ILE A 77 0.14 -12.44 5.92
C ILE A 77 -1.09 -12.56 5.01
N LYS A 78 -2.05 -11.67 5.18
CA LYS A 78 -3.30 -11.66 4.41
C LYS A 78 -3.29 -10.68 3.26
N TYR A 79 -2.46 -9.65 3.32
CA TYR A 79 -2.39 -8.57 2.34
C TYR A 79 -0.94 -8.29 1.98
N PHE A 80 -0.69 -8.15 0.69
CA PHE A 80 0.62 -7.77 0.18
C PHE A 80 0.50 -6.56 -0.75
N ALA A 81 1.03 -5.42 -0.32
CA ALA A 81 0.97 -4.19 -1.08
C ALA A 81 2.26 -3.94 -1.84
N ILE A 82 2.12 -3.39 -3.04
CA ILE A 82 3.23 -3.02 -3.93
C ILE A 82 3.04 -1.58 -4.37
N SER A 83 4.08 -0.78 -4.18
CA SER A 83 4.12 0.64 -4.59
C SER A 83 4.27 0.82 -6.09
N ASN A 84 3.91 2.02 -6.57
CA ASN A 84 4.14 2.48 -7.94
C ASN A 84 3.52 1.60 -9.03
N VAL A 85 2.33 1.05 -8.80
CA VAL A 85 1.61 0.29 -9.81
C VAL A 85 0.95 1.27 -10.79
N ASN A 86 1.51 1.32 -12.01
CA ASN A 86 1.08 2.23 -13.07
C ASN A 86 0.30 1.52 -14.20
N SER A 87 0.44 0.21 -14.33
CA SER A 87 -0.25 -0.61 -15.34
C SER A 87 -0.44 -2.05 -14.85
N ALA A 88 -1.27 -2.82 -15.56
CA ALA A 88 -1.45 -4.25 -15.31
C ALA A 88 -0.14 -5.04 -15.45
N ASP A 89 0.76 -4.64 -16.32
CA ASP A 89 2.04 -5.32 -16.54
C ASP A 89 2.94 -5.30 -15.29
N ASN A 90 2.81 -4.26 -14.44
CA ASN A 90 3.59 -4.19 -13.19
C ASN A 90 3.27 -5.31 -12.21
N ILE A 91 2.08 -5.91 -12.29
CA ILE A 91 1.60 -6.92 -11.34
C ILE A 91 1.29 -8.28 -11.96
N LYS A 92 1.21 -8.38 -13.29
CA LYS A 92 0.79 -9.58 -14.02
C LYS A 92 1.59 -10.84 -13.68
N GLU A 93 2.90 -10.74 -13.63
CA GLU A 93 3.77 -11.87 -13.27
C GLU A 93 3.84 -12.10 -11.75
N LEU A 94 3.68 -11.03 -10.97
CA LEU A 94 3.69 -11.10 -9.51
C LEU A 94 2.49 -11.91 -8.99
N ILE A 95 1.30 -11.67 -9.54
CA ILE A 95 0.07 -12.35 -9.14
C ILE A 95 0.19 -13.86 -9.25
N LYS A 96 0.90 -14.37 -10.27
CA LYS A 96 1.09 -15.82 -10.47
C LYS A 96 1.92 -16.48 -9.36
N LYS A 97 2.78 -15.71 -8.68
CA LYS A 97 3.72 -16.21 -7.66
C LYS A 97 3.20 -16.01 -6.24
N ILE A 98 2.22 -15.11 -6.05
CA ILE A 98 1.63 -14.82 -4.74
C ILE A 98 0.73 -15.98 -4.30
N PRO A 99 0.84 -16.46 -3.05
CA PRO A 99 -0.05 -17.50 -2.52
C PRO A 99 -1.52 -17.07 -2.56
N LYS A 100 -2.43 -18.00 -2.88
CA LYS A 100 -3.87 -17.72 -3.06
C LYS A 100 -4.55 -17.08 -1.84
N GLN A 101 -4.04 -17.34 -0.64
CA GLN A 101 -4.58 -16.78 0.60
C GLN A 101 -4.16 -15.31 0.81
N VAL A 102 -3.23 -14.78 0.00
CA VAL A 102 -2.73 -13.42 0.11
C VAL A 102 -3.40 -12.54 -0.94
N SER A 103 -4.09 -11.49 -0.52
CA SER A 103 -4.65 -10.48 -1.42
C SER A 103 -3.57 -9.48 -1.84
N LEU A 104 -3.30 -9.37 -3.15
CA LEU A 104 -2.46 -8.30 -3.67
C LEU A 104 -3.18 -6.96 -3.57
N VAL A 105 -2.47 -5.93 -3.10
CA VAL A 105 -2.97 -4.56 -2.95
C VAL A 105 -2.08 -3.61 -3.77
N PRO A 106 -2.44 -3.29 -5.02
CA PRO A 106 -1.72 -2.28 -5.79
C PRO A 106 -1.83 -0.91 -5.11
N LYS A 107 -0.70 -0.23 -4.97
CA LYS A 107 -0.67 1.16 -4.51
C LYS A 107 -0.68 2.08 -5.73
N ILE A 108 -1.70 2.91 -5.78
CA ILE A 108 -1.94 3.88 -6.85
C ILE A 108 -1.37 5.22 -6.40
N GLU A 109 -0.24 5.57 -6.97
CA GLU A 109 0.64 6.66 -6.54
C GLU A 109 0.98 7.62 -7.70
N SER A 110 0.32 7.47 -8.86
CA SER A 110 0.60 8.28 -10.04
C SER A 110 -0.65 8.52 -10.90
N PRO A 111 -0.66 9.58 -11.73
CA PRO A 111 -1.70 9.81 -12.73
C PRO A 111 -1.92 8.63 -13.68
N GLU A 112 -0.86 7.92 -14.08
CA GLU A 112 -0.96 6.72 -14.93
C GLU A 112 -1.69 5.59 -14.24
N GLY A 113 -1.34 5.31 -12.97
CA GLY A 113 -2.03 4.29 -12.18
C GLY A 113 -3.53 4.56 -12.06
N VAL A 114 -3.92 5.84 -11.92
CA VAL A 114 -5.34 6.22 -11.93
C VAL A 114 -5.98 6.01 -13.29
N LYS A 115 -5.33 6.40 -14.39
CA LYS A 115 -5.85 6.20 -15.76
C LYS A 115 -6.01 4.73 -16.11
N ASN A 116 -5.10 3.87 -15.63
CA ASN A 116 -5.06 2.44 -15.94
C ASN A 116 -5.74 1.58 -14.86
N ILE A 117 -6.53 2.18 -13.98
CA ILE A 117 -7.12 1.47 -12.82
C ILE A 117 -8.01 0.29 -13.22
N GLU A 118 -8.70 0.39 -14.33
CA GLU A 118 -9.58 -0.67 -14.83
C GLU A 118 -8.77 -1.93 -15.19
N GLU A 119 -7.70 -1.79 -15.97
CA GLU A 119 -6.85 -2.93 -16.36
C GLU A 119 -6.10 -3.53 -15.16
N ILE A 120 -5.63 -2.69 -14.23
CA ILE A 120 -4.97 -3.12 -12.99
C ILE A 120 -5.93 -3.99 -12.17
N THR A 121 -7.14 -3.51 -11.95
CA THR A 121 -8.12 -4.18 -11.09
C THR A 121 -8.78 -5.40 -11.70
N LYS A 122 -8.74 -5.57 -13.03
CA LYS A 122 -9.15 -6.81 -13.72
C LYS A 122 -8.28 -8.01 -13.36
N LEU A 123 -7.03 -7.80 -13.00
CA LEU A 123 -6.10 -8.87 -12.60
C LEU A 123 -6.27 -9.29 -11.13
N LEU A 124 -6.94 -8.49 -10.30
CA LEU A 124 -7.15 -8.81 -8.90
C LEU A 124 -8.25 -9.87 -8.74
N GLY A 125 -8.09 -10.73 -7.73
CA GLY A 125 -9.08 -11.77 -7.41
C GLY A 125 -10.43 -11.21 -6.94
N ASP A 126 -11.24 -12.05 -6.31
CA ASP A 126 -12.62 -11.71 -5.92
C ASP A 126 -12.67 -10.51 -4.96
N LYS A 127 -11.75 -10.46 -4.00
CA LYS A 127 -11.63 -9.33 -3.07
C LYS A 127 -10.69 -8.28 -3.64
N LYS A 128 -11.24 -7.37 -4.42
CA LYS A 128 -10.45 -6.28 -5.02
C LYS A 128 -10.18 -5.18 -4.01
N ILE A 129 -8.90 -4.96 -3.73
CA ILE A 129 -8.42 -3.92 -2.82
C ILE A 129 -7.33 -3.14 -3.51
N ILE A 130 -7.37 -1.83 -3.44
CA ILE A 130 -6.29 -0.94 -3.85
C ILE A 130 -5.93 0.00 -2.70
N MET A 131 -4.76 0.61 -2.76
CA MET A 131 -4.37 1.65 -1.80
C MET A 131 -4.01 2.93 -2.55
N LEU A 132 -4.62 4.05 -2.17
CA LEU A 132 -4.27 5.37 -2.66
C LEU A 132 -3.29 6.04 -1.69
N ASP A 133 -2.10 6.38 -2.18
CA ASP A 133 -1.17 7.26 -1.47
C ASP A 133 -1.30 8.68 -2.03
N HIS A 134 -1.88 9.59 -1.24
CA HIS A 134 -2.17 10.95 -1.66
C HIS A 134 -0.90 11.77 -1.91
N ASP A 135 0.09 11.65 -1.03
CA ASP A 135 1.31 12.45 -1.10
C ASP A 135 2.16 12.05 -2.30
N ASP A 136 2.28 10.73 -2.53
CA ASP A 136 3.05 10.24 -3.68
C ASP A 136 2.31 10.50 -5.00
N LEU A 137 0.98 10.38 -5.04
CA LEU A 137 0.18 10.77 -6.21
C LEU A 137 0.36 12.26 -6.55
N TYR A 138 0.25 13.15 -5.54
CA TYR A 138 0.44 14.57 -5.74
C TYR A 138 1.87 14.91 -6.20
N SER A 139 2.87 14.31 -5.54
CA SER A 139 4.27 14.50 -5.90
C SER A 139 4.57 14.06 -7.33
N ASN A 140 4.00 12.93 -7.77
CA ASN A 140 4.17 12.43 -9.13
C ASN A 140 3.42 13.29 -10.16
N LEU A 141 2.26 13.83 -9.82
CA LEU A 141 1.53 14.78 -10.67
C LEU A 141 2.39 16.02 -10.95
N ILE A 142 2.98 16.62 -9.90
CA ILE A 142 3.84 17.81 -10.03
C ILE A 142 5.11 17.49 -10.84
N LYS A 143 5.77 16.36 -10.59
CA LYS A 143 6.95 15.93 -11.37
C LYS A 143 6.66 15.79 -12.86
N LYS A 144 5.42 15.50 -13.25
CA LYS A 144 4.98 15.39 -14.65
C LYS A 144 4.49 16.72 -15.25
N ASN A 145 4.68 17.82 -14.54
CA ASN A 145 4.22 19.14 -14.93
C ASN A 145 2.71 19.21 -15.21
N GLU A 146 1.92 18.35 -14.55
CA GLU A 146 0.47 18.45 -14.60
C GLU A 146 -0.02 19.53 -13.61
N LYS A 147 -1.14 20.17 -13.94
CA LYS A 147 -1.71 21.25 -13.09
C LYS A 147 -2.17 20.67 -11.75
N PRO A 148 -1.87 21.32 -10.60
CA PRO A 148 -2.26 20.86 -9.27
C PRO A 148 -3.77 20.59 -9.10
N GLU A 149 -4.61 21.36 -9.82
CA GLU A 149 -6.08 21.23 -9.78
C GLU A 149 -6.56 19.86 -10.23
N LYS A 150 -5.81 19.18 -11.11
CA LYS A 150 -6.11 17.80 -11.55
C LYS A 150 -6.03 16.77 -10.43
N PHE A 151 -5.37 17.08 -9.32
CA PHE A 151 -5.28 16.17 -8.20
C PHE A 151 -6.66 15.75 -7.67
N LYS A 152 -7.55 16.73 -7.48
CA LYS A 152 -8.94 16.46 -7.05
C LYS A 152 -9.71 15.61 -8.07
N GLU A 153 -9.48 15.87 -9.35
CA GLU A 153 -10.09 15.10 -10.44
C GLU A 153 -9.64 13.64 -10.39
N TYR A 154 -8.34 13.37 -10.26
CA TYR A 154 -7.80 12.01 -10.15
C TYR A 154 -8.36 11.25 -8.94
N ILE A 155 -8.45 11.91 -7.77
CA ILE A 155 -9.03 11.29 -6.58
C ILE A 155 -10.51 10.98 -6.80
N SER A 156 -11.28 11.91 -7.37
CA SER A 156 -12.71 11.73 -7.64
C SER A 156 -12.95 10.59 -8.63
N ASN A 157 -12.19 10.55 -9.72
CA ASN A 157 -12.28 9.50 -10.72
C ASN A 157 -11.98 8.12 -10.13
N LEU A 158 -10.91 8.01 -9.34
CA LEU A 158 -10.54 6.77 -8.67
C LEU A 158 -11.60 6.32 -7.65
N SER A 159 -12.10 7.26 -6.85
CA SER A 159 -13.14 7.00 -5.86
C SER A 159 -14.45 6.51 -6.50
N ASN A 160 -14.92 7.20 -7.54
CA ASN A 160 -16.13 6.84 -8.28
C ASN A 160 -15.98 5.47 -8.96
N PHE A 161 -14.81 5.19 -9.56
CA PHE A 161 -14.52 3.91 -10.17
C PHE A 161 -14.57 2.78 -9.14
N CYS A 162 -13.91 2.96 -7.99
CA CYS A 162 -13.90 1.97 -6.92
C CYS A 162 -15.30 1.70 -6.37
N GLN A 163 -16.07 2.75 -6.11
CA GLN A 163 -17.44 2.63 -5.63
C GLN A 163 -18.34 1.87 -6.62
N LYS A 164 -18.27 2.23 -7.91
CA LYS A 164 -19.07 1.59 -8.97
C LYS A 164 -18.74 0.10 -9.15
N ASN A 165 -17.51 -0.30 -8.89
CA ASN A 165 -17.01 -1.67 -9.12
C ASN A 165 -16.83 -2.48 -7.82
N ASN A 166 -17.35 -2.02 -6.68
CA ASN A 166 -17.23 -2.67 -5.37
C ASN A 166 -15.77 -2.96 -4.97
N ILE A 167 -14.86 -2.03 -5.28
CA ILE A 167 -13.45 -2.13 -4.94
C ILE A 167 -13.20 -1.41 -3.62
N ILE A 168 -12.52 -2.06 -2.68
CA ILE A 168 -12.10 -1.43 -1.44
C ILE A 168 -10.92 -0.53 -1.72
N MET A 169 -11.09 0.78 -1.53
CA MET A 169 -10.02 1.75 -1.63
C MET A 169 -9.51 2.11 -0.24
N LEU A 170 -8.28 1.69 0.07
CA LEU A 170 -7.57 2.10 1.27
C LEU A 170 -6.95 3.47 1.04
N ARG A 171 -7.02 4.33 2.04
CA ARG A 171 -6.37 5.64 2.03
C ARG A 171 -5.40 5.74 3.18
N THR A 172 -4.27 6.39 2.96
CA THR A 172 -3.38 6.76 4.05
C THR A 172 -4.04 7.91 4.81
N ILE A 173 -4.33 7.71 6.09
CA ILE A 173 -4.76 8.79 6.97
C ILE A 173 -3.50 9.23 7.72
N GLY A 174 -3.01 10.43 7.40
CA GLY A 174 -1.95 11.06 8.17
C GLY A 174 -2.48 11.57 9.52
N VAL A 175 -1.74 11.33 10.59
CA VAL A 175 -1.96 12.05 11.85
C VAL A 175 -1.12 13.32 11.76
N ILE A 176 -1.78 14.46 11.77
CA ILE A 176 -1.13 15.77 11.67
C ILE A 176 -0.77 16.22 13.09
N PHE A 177 0.53 16.40 13.35
CA PHE A 177 1.02 16.87 14.64
C PHE A 177 1.45 18.34 14.62
N SER A 178 1.50 18.97 13.43
CA SER A 178 1.88 20.38 13.26
C SER A 178 1.18 21.04 12.07
N ASP A 179 1.14 22.37 12.07
CA ASP A 179 0.54 23.16 10.97
C ASP A 179 1.28 23.02 9.63
N ASP A 180 2.51 22.53 9.64
CA ASP A 180 3.30 22.28 8.43
C ASP A 180 2.82 21.05 7.64
N GLU A 181 2.01 20.20 8.23
CA GLU A 181 1.44 18.99 7.59
C GLU A 181 0.04 19.22 6.98
N THR A 182 -0.36 20.45 6.76
CA THR A 182 -1.69 20.81 6.20
C THR A 182 -1.93 20.30 4.78
N ARG A 183 -0.90 19.81 4.09
CA ARG A 183 -0.99 19.33 2.70
C ARG A 183 -2.05 18.26 2.49
N VAL A 184 -2.10 17.25 3.37
CA VAL A 184 -3.04 16.13 3.22
C VAL A 184 -4.48 16.55 3.45
N THR A 185 -4.73 17.42 4.44
CA THR A 185 -6.08 17.87 4.80
C THR A 185 -6.68 18.86 3.80
N GLN A 186 -5.85 19.65 3.11
CA GLN A 186 -6.33 20.60 2.09
C GLN A 186 -6.89 19.89 0.85
N TYR A 187 -6.42 18.68 0.55
CA TYR A 187 -6.80 17.91 -0.64
C TYR A 187 -7.82 16.81 -0.38
N SER A 188 -8.15 16.54 0.87
CA SER A 188 -9.10 15.50 1.27
C SER A 188 -10.52 16.03 1.59
N LYS A 189 -10.74 17.34 1.39
CA LYS A 189 -12.07 17.99 1.53
C LYS A 189 -12.80 18.06 0.22
#